data_8dc7087c1a4ca9b5603552a675196100
#
_entry.id   8dc7087c1a4ca9b5603552a675196100
#
_cell.length_a   1.000
_cell.length_b   1.000
_cell.length_c   1.000
_cell.angle_alpha   90.00
_cell.angle_beta   90.00
_cell.angle_gamma   90.00
#
_symmetry.space_group_name_H-M   'P 1'
#
loop_
_entity.id
_entity.type
_entity.pdbx_description
1 polymer ?
#
loop_
_entity_poly.entity_id
_entity_poly.type
_entity_poly.pdbx_seq_one_letter_code
_entity_poly.pdbx_strand_id
1 'polypeptide(L)'
;TDNGQPVPAEANPLSPKNIAHALLTALQPSELPLRIKLVLYGLFDKQLMQGLDALYDALNVRLIDAGVLPNLRLSAVRAQESPAPAADGVADSNQTPAPIDLAANPPADAEHLAAGLDRLLSEYRKQQHAIGLLSGSPSMASFAPQGAKRTYETGELLAALNRLQQASAAELTQHPERPLHVSDLKTDLHRQLASHSDAPQHNRVGNHETDVIDLVGMLFDFILDDENLPQPYKVALSHLHTPCLKVALLDRALFSQSHHPARRLINAMAQAGVLYGAQDDSYGLLSKVQWVVRQVVQHFSGDLHLFETLLEEFEEFTRGIKQRVALQERRAVETAKGRDKLLAARHSAAQAIAQALAKRSPPPLIRQFLERTWIDVLVFIQLRHGAASPEWQRACETAEQLAWSGTLLDAAQRDRLQGLRVDMLEELRNGLMLLGGYHQDDIRRLLQDLVACQHAVQAGQPQLASRLSLPPSPSPLGAMLDDEAALLATSRNGRRQPTDQSLVRELEKLEFGTWFDFILGGKRQTLKLSWYSPTTHNYMFVDRNGQRAAVKSVEQLAEEMQQGTARRSRPDRSAPMVDRALHAVYRVLQQLTGRTT
;
A
#
# COMPACT_ATOMS: atom_id res chain seq x y z
N THR A 1 -14.44 28.77 20.61
CA THR A 1 -14.56 30.20 20.93
C THR A 1 -15.81 30.42 21.73
N ASP A 2 -15.66 30.75 23.00
CA ASP A 2 -16.77 30.97 23.95
C ASP A 2 -17.72 32.10 23.54
N ASN A 3 -17.31 32.94 22.59
CA ASN A 3 -18.08 34.09 22.07
C ASN A 3 -18.66 33.88 20.66
N GLY A 4 -18.67 32.64 20.13
CA GLY A 4 -19.31 32.32 18.84
C GLY A 4 -18.63 32.87 17.58
N GLN A 5 -17.50 33.58 17.70
CA GLN A 5 -16.75 34.04 16.54
C GLN A 5 -15.66 33.05 16.12
N PRO A 6 -15.56 32.66 14.84
CA PRO A 6 -14.52 31.79 14.35
C PRO A 6 -13.17 32.50 14.43
N VAL A 7 -12.22 31.92 15.16
CA VAL A 7 -10.84 32.39 15.16
C VAL A 7 -10.18 31.92 13.85
N PRO A 8 -9.62 32.82 13.03
CA PRO A 8 -8.89 32.42 11.83
C PRO A 8 -7.78 31.44 12.21
N ALA A 9 -7.56 30.41 11.41
CA ALA A 9 -6.52 29.40 11.66
C ALA A 9 -5.11 30.04 11.82
N GLU A 10 -4.90 31.20 11.23
CA GLU A 10 -3.66 31.98 11.31
C GLU A 10 -3.49 32.73 12.65
N ALA A 11 -4.55 32.96 13.39
CA ALA A 11 -4.52 33.63 14.69
C ALA A 11 -4.31 32.64 15.86
N ASN A 12 -4.29 31.33 15.61
CA ASN A 12 -4.00 30.34 16.65
C ASN A 12 -2.50 30.20 16.88
N PRO A 13 -1.95 30.67 18.03
CA PRO A 13 -0.51 30.62 18.30
C PRO A 13 0.04 29.19 18.38
N LEU A 14 -0.80 28.20 18.65
CA LEU A 14 -0.44 26.79 18.77
C LEU A 14 -0.68 26.01 17.46
N SER A 15 -1.00 26.69 16.34
CA SER A 15 -1.08 25.99 15.06
C SER A 15 0.31 25.48 14.62
N PRO A 16 0.40 24.29 13.97
CA PRO A 16 1.69 23.77 13.48
C PRO A 16 2.44 24.76 12.60
N LYS A 17 1.71 25.55 11.79
CA LYS A 17 2.25 26.59 10.92
C LYS A 17 2.90 27.72 11.73
N ASN A 18 2.28 28.17 12.80
CA ASN A 18 2.81 29.26 13.64
C ASN A 18 4.00 28.80 14.49
N ILE A 19 3.97 27.55 14.96
CA ILE A 19 5.11 26.94 15.68
C ILE A 19 6.33 26.84 14.74
N ALA A 20 6.14 26.36 13.51
CA ALA A 20 7.21 26.30 12.52
C ALA A 20 7.72 27.69 12.13
N HIS A 21 6.82 28.67 11.98
CA HIS A 21 7.18 30.05 11.67
C HIS A 21 7.96 30.75 12.80
N ALA A 22 7.63 30.45 14.05
CA ALA A 22 8.36 30.93 15.21
C ALA A 22 9.84 30.46 15.19
N LEU A 23 10.08 29.18 14.82
CA LEU A 23 11.45 28.69 14.66
C LEU A 23 12.19 29.40 13.54
N LEU A 24 11.55 29.59 12.38
CA LEU A 24 12.13 30.30 11.24
C LEU A 24 12.54 31.73 11.65
N THR A 25 11.64 32.43 12.34
CA THR A 25 11.87 33.79 12.83
C THR A 25 13.01 33.84 13.85
N ALA A 26 13.09 32.87 14.76
CA ALA A 26 14.16 32.78 15.76
C ALA A 26 15.55 32.49 15.14
N LEU A 27 15.57 31.74 14.02
CA LEU A 27 16.82 31.40 13.32
C LEU A 27 17.24 32.45 12.26
N GLN A 28 16.38 33.41 11.91
CA GLN A 28 16.70 34.47 10.95
C GLN A 28 17.88 35.32 11.35
N PRO A 29 17.99 35.86 12.61
CA PRO A 29 19.08 36.71 13.00
C PRO A 29 20.38 35.93 13.26
N SER A 30 20.40 34.60 13.22
CA SER A 30 21.59 33.80 13.48
C SER A 30 22.48 33.70 12.23
N GLU A 31 23.75 34.02 12.34
CA GLU A 31 24.78 33.87 11.29
C GLU A 31 25.22 32.42 11.08
N LEU A 32 24.36 31.44 11.42
CA LEU A 32 24.65 30.01 11.27
C LEU A 32 24.77 29.61 9.81
N PRO A 33 25.77 28.80 9.43
CA PRO A 33 25.88 28.24 8.10
C PRO A 33 24.62 27.46 7.71
N LEU A 34 24.22 27.51 6.42
CA LEU A 34 23.03 26.89 5.90
C LEU A 34 22.91 25.38 6.26
N ARG A 35 24.05 24.67 6.26
CA ARG A 35 24.10 23.25 6.65
C ARG A 35 23.64 23.02 8.09
N ILE A 36 24.00 23.90 9.01
CA ILE A 36 23.60 23.82 10.42
C ILE A 36 22.10 24.15 10.54
N LYS A 37 21.62 25.19 9.83
CA LYS A 37 20.19 25.53 9.81
C LYS A 37 19.34 24.34 9.29
N LEU A 38 19.78 23.64 8.24
CA LEU A 38 19.08 22.45 7.72
C LEU A 38 19.04 21.29 8.73
N VAL A 39 20.11 21.06 9.47
CA VAL A 39 20.13 20.05 10.55
C VAL A 39 19.18 20.44 11.67
N LEU A 40 19.14 21.71 12.06
CA LEU A 40 18.22 22.21 13.09
C LEU A 40 16.76 22.08 12.64
N TYR A 41 16.44 22.36 11.38
CA TYR A 41 15.09 22.13 10.84
C TYR A 41 14.70 20.64 10.86
N GLY A 42 15.62 19.76 10.50
CA GLY A 42 15.38 18.32 10.55
C GLY A 42 15.21 17.77 11.97
N LEU A 43 15.97 18.29 12.94
CA LEU A 43 15.80 17.94 14.36
C LEU A 43 14.48 18.48 14.92
N PHE A 44 14.10 19.70 14.55
CA PHE A 44 12.84 20.30 14.96
C PHE A 44 11.65 19.52 14.42
N ASP A 45 11.65 19.15 13.14
CA ASP A 45 10.63 18.34 12.53
C ASP A 45 10.50 16.97 13.24
N LYS A 46 11.62 16.30 13.44
CA LYS A 46 11.65 14.96 14.01
C LYS A 46 11.32 14.90 15.50
N GLN A 47 11.74 15.92 16.27
CA GLN A 47 11.63 15.87 17.74
C GLN A 47 10.43 16.66 18.25
N LEU A 48 10.08 17.77 17.64
CA LEU A 48 9.04 18.65 18.13
C LEU A 48 7.75 18.51 17.32
N MET A 49 7.84 18.54 15.99
CA MET A 49 6.62 18.47 15.17
C MET A 49 5.93 17.09 15.25
N GLN A 50 6.69 16.00 15.38
CA GLN A 50 6.13 14.66 15.60
C GLN A 50 5.61 14.43 17.02
N GLY A 51 5.99 15.25 17.97
CA GLY A 51 5.52 15.21 19.36
C GLY A 51 4.35 16.15 19.68
N LEU A 52 3.84 16.90 18.70
CA LEU A 52 2.74 17.86 18.92
C LEU A 52 1.42 17.20 19.32
N ASP A 53 1.18 15.95 18.93
CA ASP A 53 -0.03 15.22 19.31
C ASP A 53 -0.17 15.13 20.83
N ALA A 54 0.89 14.77 21.54
CA ALA A 54 0.88 14.71 23.00
C ALA A 54 0.62 16.09 23.66
N LEU A 55 1.13 17.18 23.05
CA LEU A 55 0.86 18.53 23.52
C LEU A 55 -0.60 18.91 23.34
N TYR A 56 -1.18 18.57 22.18
CA TYR A 56 -2.60 18.87 21.90
C TYR A 56 -3.53 18.02 22.77
N ASP A 57 -3.20 16.77 23.04
CA ASP A 57 -3.95 15.92 23.96
C ASP A 57 -3.96 16.50 25.38
N ALA A 58 -2.79 16.91 25.88
CA ALA A 58 -2.69 17.54 27.20
C ALA A 58 -3.43 18.90 27.26
N LEU A 59 -3.42 19.67 26.17
CA LEU A 59 -4.17 20.92 26.08
C LEU A 59 -5.68 20.67 26.05
N ASN A 60 -6.14 19.68 25.27
CA ASN A 60 -7.54 19.30 25.18
C ASN A 60 -8.09 18.85 26.52
N VAL A 61 -7.33 18.03 27.28
CA VAL A 61 -7.71 17.64 28.66
C VAL A 61 -7.90 18.87 29.53
N ARG A 62 -6.97 19.83 29.52
CA ARG A 62 -7.08 21.07 30.30
C ARG A 62 -8.27 21.96 29.89
N LEU A 63 -8.59 21.99 28.59
CA LEU A 63 -9.76 22.72 28.09
C LEU A 63 -11.06 22.07 28.52
N ILE A 64 -11.12 20.75 28.51
CA ILE A 64 -12.25 19.97 29.00
C ILE A 64 -12.45 20.22 30.50
N ASP A 65 -11.38 20.15 31.29
CA ASP A 65 -11.39 20.43 32.74
C ASP A 65 -11.84 21.87 33.06
N ALA A 66 -11.52 22.81 32.16
CA ALA A 66 -11.94 24.20 32.24
C ALA A 66 -13.40 24.44 31.74
N GLY A 67 -14.11 23.39 31.33
CA GLY A 67 -15.48 23.47 30.84
C GLY A 67 -15.61 24.02 29.41
N VAL A 68 -14.52 24.13 28.67
CA VAL A 68 -14.53 24.63 27.30
C VAL A 68 -14.78 23.46 26.36
N LEU A 69 -15.99 23.39 25.77
CA LEU A 69 -16.41 22.38 24.78
C LEU A 69 -16.18 20.92 25.20
N PRO A 70 -16.81 20.44 26.31
CA PRO A 70 -16.56 19.10 26.85
C PRO A 70 -16.96 17.94 25.90
N ASN A 71 -17.65 18.23 24.79
CA ASN A 71 -18.14 17.25 23.81
C ASN A 71 -17.60 17.48 22.39
N LEU A 72 -16.38 17.96 22.23
CA LEU A 72 -15.75 18.10 20.91
C LEU A 72 -15.50 16.73 20.27
N ARG A 73 -16.44 16.27 19.43
CA ARG A 73 -16.16 15.22 18.43
C ARG A 73 -15.40 15.87 17.28
N LEU A 74 -14.16 15.50 17.09
CA LEU A 74 -13.32 15.92 15.96
C LEU A 74 -13.93 15.39 14.65
N SER A 75 -14.80 16.17 14.03
CA SER A 75 -15.15 16.03 12.61
C SER A 75 -14.12 16.83 11.82
N ALA A 76 -13.20 16.18 11.16
CA ALA A 76 -12.32 16.82 10.18
C ALA A 76 -13.16 17.23 8.97
N VAL A 77 -13.75 18.45 9.03
CA VAL A 77 -14.39 19.10 7.89
C VAL A 77 -13.29 19.68 7.02
N ARG A 78 -13.01 19.03 5.91
CA ARG A 78 -12.20 19.57 4.82
C ARG A 78 -13.02 20.70 4.18
N ALA A 79 -12.57 21.94 4.31
CA ALA A 79 -13.18 23.09 3.68
C ALA A 79 -13.26 22.87 2.15
N GLN A 80 -14.47 22.72 1.62
CA GLN A 80 -14.76 22.86 0.20
C GLN A 80 -15.06 24.34 -0.05
N GLU A 81 -14.31 24.94 -0.94
CA GLU A 81 -14.63 26.23 -1.55
C GLU A 81 -15.97 26.15 -2.28
N SER A 82 -16.87 27.03 -1.93
CA SER A 82 -18.17 27.18 -2.58
C SER A 82 -18.04 27.94 -3.91
N PRO A 83 -18.62 27.46 -5.00
CA PRO A 83 -18.93 28.30 -6.14
C PRO A 83 -20.32 28.95 -5.98
N ALA A 84 -20.43 30.19 -6.42
CA ALA A 84 -21.59 31.04 -6.38
C ALA A 84 -22.77 30.53 -7.25
N PRO A 85 -24.00 31.01 -7.00
CA PRO A 85 -25.20 30.46 -7.62
C PRO A 85 -25.48 31.06 -9.01
N ALA A 86 -25.92 30.21 -9.93
CA ALA A 86 -26.59 30.63 -11.16
C ALA A 86 -27.89 29.83 -11.33
N ALA A 87 -28.89 30.56 -11.78
CA ALA A 87 -30.30 30.28 -11.76
C ALA A 87 -30.81 29.33 -12.87
N ASP A 88 -31.96 28.75 -12.54
CA ASP A 88 -33.12 28.36 -13.38
C ASP A 88 -32.95 27.57 -14.70
N GLY A 89 -33.67 26.44 -14.74
CA GLY A 89 -34.12 25.89 -16.01
C GLY A 89 -34.55 24.42 -16.03
N VAL A 90 -35.83 24.18 -15.70
CA VAL A 90 -36.74 23.19 -16.32
C VAL A 90 -36.39 21.70 -16.37
N ALA A 91 -37.27 20.92 -15.78
CA ALA A 91 -37.38 19.46 -15.77
C ALA A 91 -37.44 18.81 -17.17
N ASP A 92 -36.76 17.70 -17.34
CA ASP A 92 -37.26 16.63 -18.18
C ASP A 92 -36.88 15.24 -17.59
N SER A 93 -37.93 14.42 -17.51
CA SER A 93 -37.97 13.11 -16.90
C SER A 93 -37.57 12.04 -17.90
N ASN A 94 -36.41 11.38 -17.66
CA ASN A 94 -36.19 10.00 -18.11
C ASN A 94 -35.15 9.32 -17.22
N GLN A 95 -35.63 8.60 -16.22
CA GLN A 95 -34.78 7.86 -15.30
C GLN A 95 -34.50 6.47 -15.83
N THR A 96 -33.26 6.23 -16.18
CA THR A 96 -32.65 4.90 -16.18
C THR A 96 -31.97 4.73 -14.82
N PRO A 97 -32.13 3.62 -14.08
CA PRO A 97 -31.57 3.50 -12.74
C PRO A 97 -30.05 3.39 -12.78
N ALA A 98 -29.39 4.34 -12.16
CA ALA A 98 -27.95 4.37 -11.95
C ALA A 98 -27.52 3.34 -10.86
N PRO A 99 -26.30 2.80 -10.93
CA PRO A 99 -25.79 1.89 -9.92
C PRO A 99 -25.61 2.62 -8.59
N ILE A 100 -26.12 2.02 -7.52
CA ILE A 100 -26.10 2.56 -6.15
C ILE A 100 -24.66 2.66 -5.67
N ASP A 101 -24.23 3.91 -5.44
CA ASP A 101 -22.93 4.25 -4.88
C ASP A 101 -22.91 3.94 -3.37
N LEU A 102 -22.19 2.87 -2.97
CA LEU A 102 -22.09 2.35 -1.60
C LEU A 102 -21.12 3.15 -0.70
N ALA A 103 -20.76 4.39 -1.09
CA ALA A 103 -19.63 5.11 -0.48
C ALA A 103 -20.02 6.35 0.34
N ALA A 104 -21.25 6.51 0.82
CA ALA A 104 -21.58 7.65 1.64
C ALA A 104 -22.50 7.25 2.80
N ASN A 105 -21.95 7.06 4.02
CA ASN A 105 -22.39 7.79 5.19
C ASN A 105 -21.61 7.39 6.47
N PRO A 106 -21.32 8.36 7.37
CA PRO A 106 -20.51 8.17 8.57
C PRO A 106 -21.35 7.90 9.85
N PRO A 107 -20.73 7.76 11.01
CA PRO A 107 -21.13 6.94 12.14
C PRO A 107 -22.18 7.53 13.09
N ALA A 108 -23.19 8.23 12.59
CA ALA A 108 -24.36 8.57 13.41
C ALA A 108 -25.29 7.37 13.69
N ASP A 109 -24.98 6.21 13.09
CA ASP A 109 -25.94 5.11 12.95
C ASP A 109 -25.70 3.93 13.87
N ALA A 110 -24.64 3.89 14.68
CA ALA A 110 -24.32 2.68 15.46
C ALA A 110 -25.38 2.38 16.55
N GLU A 111 -25.88 3.40 17.23
CA GLU A 111 -26.95 3.23 18.24
C GLU A 111 -28.30 2.93 17.58
N HIS A 112 -28.59 3.59 16.45
CA HIS A 112 -29.79 3.32 15.65
C HIS A 112 -29.73 1.94 15.02
N LEU A 113 -28.54 1.48 14.60
CA LEU A 113 -28.32 0.15 14.03
C LEU A 113 -28.52 -0.93 15.08
N ALA A 114 -28.02 -0.75 16.32
CA ALA A 114 -28.21 -1.68 17.41
C ALA A 114 -29.69 -1.80 17.82
N ALA A 115 -30.39 -0.67 18.00
CA ALA A 115 -31.82 -0.66 18.30
C ALA A 115 -32.66 -1.26 17.16
N GLY A 116 -32.25 -1.02 15.90
CA GLY A 116 -32.86 -1.64 14.72
C GLY A 116 -32.65 -3.15 14.68
N LEU A 117 -31.47 -3.65 15.01
CA LEU A 117 -31.14 -5.07 15.08
C LEU A 117 -32.00 -5.79 16.14
N ASP A 118 -32.11 -5.25 17.35
CA ASP A 118 -32.93 -5.83 18.42
C ASP A 118 -34.39 -5.98 17.99
N ARG A 119 -34.93 -4.97 17.31
CA ARG A 119 -36.31 -5.01 16.78
C ARG A 119 -36.47 -6.05 15.67
N LEU A 120 -35.57 -6.08 14.70
CA LEU A 120 -35.63 -7.04 13.60
C LEU A 120 -35.42 -8.48 14.06
N LEU A 121 -34.54 -8.73 15.03
CA LEU A 121 -34.35 -10.04 15.64
C LEU A 121 -35.61 -10.52 16.37
N SER A 122 -36.28 -9.64 17.09
CA SER A 122 -37.54 -9.98 17.76
C SER A 122 -38.65 -10.31 16.77
N GLU A 123 -38.72 -9.64 15.62
CA GLU A 123 -39.64 -9.95 14.51
C GLU A 123 -39.27 -11.25 13.81
N TYR A 124 -37.98 -11.44 13.50
CA TYR A 124 -37.44 -12.66 12.89
C TYR A 124 -37.77 -13.91 13.74
N ARG A 125 -37.59 -13.85 15.04
CA ARG A 125 -37.94 -14.94 15.96
C ARG A 125 -39.43 -15.29 15.94
N LYS A 126 -40.30 -14.28 15.84
CA LYS A 126 -41.76 -14.50 15.72
C LYS A 126 -42.14 -15.20 14.42
N GLN A 127 -41.42 -14.90 13.35
CA GLN A 127 -41.65 -15.51 12.04
C GLN A 127 -41.03 -16.91 11.93
N GLN A 128 -39.93 -17.21 12.61
CA GLN A 128 -39.29 -18.54 12.56
C GLN A 128 -40.10 -19.67 13.18
N HIS A 129 -41.10 -19.38 14.00
CA HIS A 129 -42.08 -20.38 14.37
C HIS A 129 -42.92 -20.87 13.17
N ALA A 130 -42.84 -20.18 12.00
CA ALA A 130 -43.60 -20.50 10.80
C ALA A 130 -42.76 -21.03 9.63
N ILE A 131 -41.46 -20.71 9.53
CA ILE A 131 -40.66 -21.04 8.32
C ILE A 131 -39.23 -21.40 8.74
N GLY A 132 -38.87 -22.68 8.62
CA GLY A 132 -37.47 -23.11 8.81
C GLY A 132 -36.56 -22.70 7.67
N LEU A 133 -35.33 -22.32 8.01
CA LEU A 133 -34.10 -22.25 7.17
C LEU A 133 -34.01 -21.14 6.12
N LEU A 134 -33.25 -20.06 6.44
CA LEU A 134 -32.65 -19.22 5.40
C LEU A 134 -31.22 -18.70 5.75
N SER A 135 -30.63 -19.13 6.83
CA SER A 135 -29.18 -18.96 7.07
C SER A 135 -28.63 -20.33 7.46
N GLY A 136 -27.43 -20.68 7.01
CA GLY A 136 -26.85 -22.02 7.17
C GLY A 136 -26.79 -22.56 8.60
N SER A 137 -27.08 -21.74 9.62
CA SER A 137 -27.13 -22.14 11.03
C SER A 137 -28.54 -22.01 11.59
N PRO A 138 -29.10 -23.05 12.26
CA PRO A 138 -30.40 -22.98 12.88
C PRO A 138 -30.43 -21.94 14.00
N SER A 139 -31.57 -21.24 14.20
CA SER A 139 -31.73 -20.34 15.36
C SER A 139 -31.70 -21.11 16.67
N MET A 140 -31.18 -20.51 17.72
CA MET A 140 -31.19 -21.11 19.05
C MET A 140 -32.63 -21.38 19.54
N ALA A 141 -33.62 -20.63 19.07
CA ALA A 141 -35.02 -20.86 19.34
C ALA A 141 -35.53 -22.22 18.84
N SER A 142 -34.96 -22.79 17.76
CA SER A 142 -35.36 -24.07 17.21
C SER A 142 -35.01 -25.28 18.08
N PHE A 143 -34.08 -25.13 18.99
CA PHE A 143 -33.69 -26.14 19.97
C PHE A 143 -34.62 -26.20 21.20
N ALA A 144 -35.55 -25.24 21.34
CA ALA A 144 -36.44 -25.20 22.49
C ALA A 144 -37.45 -26.36 22.46
N PRO A 145 -37.60 -27.13 23.55
CA PRO A 145 -38.62 -28.18 23.61
C PRO A 145 -40.05 -27.59 23.51
N GLN A 146 -40.95 -28.32 22.85
CA GLN A 146 -42.37 -27.91 22.78
C GLN A 146 -42.95 -27.89 24.17
N GLY A 147 -43.48 -26.71 24.61
CA GLY A 147 -44.10 -26.56 25.92
C GLY A 147 -43.15 -26.14 27.07
N ALA A 148 -41.90 -25.76 26.76
CA ALA A 148 -40.97 -25.25 27.76
C ALA A 148 -41.49 -23.95 28.41
N LYS A 149 -41.65 -23.97 29.75
CA LYS A 149 -42.22 -22.85 30.54
C LYS A 149 -41.14 -22.08 31.31
N ARG A 150 -40.01 -22.72 31.66
CA ARG A 150 -38.92 -22.10 32.42
C ARG A 150 -37.82 -21.60 31.47
N THR A 151 -37.25 -20.45 31.75
CA THR A 151 -36.07 -19.95 31.08
C THR A 151 -34.82 -20.28 31.91
N TYR A 152 -33.72 -20.67 31.21
CA TYR A 152 -32.42 -20.75 31.87
C TYR A 152 -32.00 -19.39 32.39
N GLU A 153 -31.40 -19.37 33.57
CA GLU A 153 -30.80 -18.16 34.15
C GLU A 153 -29.53 -17.79 33.40
N THR A 154 -29.20 -16.49 33.31
CA THR A 154 -27.97 -16.00 32.66
C THR A 154 -26.72 -16.65 33.25
N GLY A 155 -26.73 -16.97 34.57
CA GLY A 155 -25.64 -17.69 35.23
C GLY A 155 -25.47 -19.12 34.72
N GLU A 156 -26.55 -19.85 34.49
CA GLU A 156 -26.53 -21.21 33.91
C GLU A 156 -25.95 -21.20 32.50
N LEU A 157 -26.33 -20.18 31.70
CA LEU A 157 -25.84 -19.98 30.35
C LEU A 157 -24.34 -19.66 30.32
N LEU A 158 -23.90 -18.74 31.19
CA LEU A 158 -22.47 -18.40 31.31
C LEU A 158 -21.64 -19.60 31.79
N ALA A 159 -22.17 -20.42 32.71
CA ALA A 159 -21.50 -21.64 33.14
C ALA A 159 -21.35 -22.68 31.99
N ALA A 160 -22.37 -22.82 31.15
CA ALA A 160 -22.31 -23.68 29.96
C ALA A 160 -21.27 -23.14 28.95
N LEU A 161 -21.27 -21.83 28.71
CA LEU A 161 -20.28 -21.18 27.85
C LEU A 161 -18.85 -21.29 28.40
N ASN A 162 -18.63 -21.23 29.70
CA ASN A 162 -17.32 -21.47 30.31
C ASN A 162 -16.81 -22.88 30.03
N ARG A 163 -17.67 -23.91 30.13
CA ARG A 163 -17.30 -25.28 29.77
C ARG A 163 -16.97 -25.45 28.30
N LEU A 164 -17.77 -24.83 27.42
CA LEU A 164 -17.50 -24.82 25.96
C LEU A 164 -16.20 -24.12 25.64
N GLN A 165 -15.90 -23.00 26.30
CA GLN A 165 -14.64 -22.30 26.13
C GLN A 165 -13.44 -23.16 26.55
N GLN A 166 -13.53 -23.90 27.64
CA GLN A 166 -12.49 -24.83 28.10
C GLN A 166 -12.30 -25.97 27.09
N ALA A 167 -13.40 -26.52 26.54
CA ALA A 167 -13.35 -27.54 25.50
C ALA A 167 -12.71 -27.00 24.22
N SER A 168 -13.10 -25.77 23.80
CA SER A 168 -12.49 -25.09 22.66
C SER A 168 -11.01 -24.78 22.86
N ALA A 169 -10.57 -24.46 24.08
CA ALA A 169 -9.16 -24.26 24.41
C ALA A 169 -8.34 -25.55 24.25
N ALA A 170 -8.89 -26.68 24.66
CA ALA A 170 -8.27 -27.99 24.46
C ALA A 170 -8.20 -28.37 22.98
N GLU A 171 -9.27 -28.16 22.23
CA GLU A 171 -9.33 -28.44 20.78
C GLU A 171 -8.36 -27.53 19.99
N LEU A 172 -8.30 -26.25 20.31
CA LEU A 172 -7.36 -25.30 19.69
C LEU A 172 -5.89 -25.70 19.92
N THR A 173 -5.61 -26.34 21.06
CA THR A 173 -4.26 -26.84 21.37
C THR A 173 -3.91 -28.10 20.57
N GLN A 174 -4.87 -28.99 20.34
CA GLN A 174 -4.69 -30.25 19.62
C GLN A 174 -4.81 -30.07 18.10
N HIS A 175 -5.74 -29.24 17.64
CA HIS A 175 -6.08 -29.08 16.22
C HIS A 175 -6.27 -27.58 15.86
N PRO A 176 -5.16 -26.79 15.83
CA PRO A 176 -5.23 -25.34 15.58
C PRO A 176 -5.71 -24.97 14.17
N GLU A 177 -5.78 -25.92 13.25
CA GLU A 177 -6.19 -25.71 11.84
C GLU A 177 -7.68 -26.01 11.59
N ARG A 178 -8.40 -26.49 12.59
CA ARG A 178 -9.82 -26.83 12.45
C ARG A 178 -10.71 -25.62 12.75
N PRO A 179 -11.54 -25.18 11.79
CA PRO A 179 -12.47 -24.08 12.05
C PRO A 179 -13.60 -24.54 12.97
N LEU A 180 -14.05 -23.67 13.87
CA LEU A 180 -15.28 -23.84 14.62
C LEU A 180 -16.46 -23.27 13.83
N HIS A 181 -17.44 -24.13 13.54
CA HIS A 181 -18.66 -23.69 12.88
C HIS A 181 -19.72 -23.24 13.90
N VAL A 182 -20.48 -22.19 13.52
CA VAL A 182 -21.54 -21.62 14.37
C VAL A 182 -22.63 -22.65 14.71
N SER A 183 -22.98 -23.52 13.77
CA SER A 183 -23.95 -24.62 13.95
C SER A 183 -23.53 -25.59 15.06
N ASP A 184 -22.25 -25.96 15.07
CA ASP A 184 -21.70 -26.92 16.03
C ASP A 184 -21.72 -26.32 17.45
N LEU A 185 -21.34 -25.04 17.57
CA LEU A 185 -21.37 -24.34 18.83
C LEU A 185 -22.78 -24.23 19.44
N LYS A 186 -23.80 -23.90 18.61
CA LYS A 186 -25.19 -23.85 19.07
C LYS A 186 -25.69 -25.22 19.54
N THR A 187 -25.33 -26.27 18.80
CA THR A 187 -25.67 -27.65 19.17
C THR A 187 -25.00 -28.08 20.47
N ASP A 188 -23.72 -27.77 20.62
CA ASP A 188 -22.95 -28.08 21.82
C ASP A 188 -23.43 -27.27 23.05
N LEU A 189 -23.77 -25.98 22.82
CA LEU A 189 -24.35 -25.16 23.87
C LEU A 189 -25.69 -25.77 24.37
N HIS A 190 -26.56 -26.16 23.44
CA HIS A 190 -27.81 -26.82 23.80
C HIS A 190 -27.55 -28.12 24.57
N ARG A 191 -26.60 -28.94 24.13
CA ARG A 191 -26.21 -30.20 24.79
C ARG A 191 -25.70 -29.94 26.21
N GLN A 192 -24.85 -28.93 26.41
CA GLN A 192 -24.30 -28.56 27.70
C GLN A 192 -25.39 -28.05 28.68
N LEU A 193 -26.35 -27.27 28.18
CA LEU A 193 -27.49 -26.80 28.96
C LEU A 193 -28.41 -27.96 29.37
N ALA A 194 -28.69 -28.87 28.44
CA ALA A 194 -29.56 -30.02 28.71
C ALA A 194 -28.92 -31.02 29.70
N SER A 195 -27.61 -31.23 29.64
CA SER A 195 -26.89 -32.19 30.49
C SER A 195 -26.78 -31.77 31.97
N HIS A 196 -26.94 -30.47 32.27
CA HIS A 196 -26.79 -29.91 33.60
C HIS A 196 -28.09 -29.34 34.18
N SER A 197 -29.22 -29.60 33.56
CA SER A 197 -30.54 -29.18 34.02
C SER A 197 -31.29 -30.36 34.61
N ASP A 198 -31.91 -30.15 35.78
CA ASP A 198 -32.74 -31.15 36.45
C ASP A 198 -34.02 -31.50 35.64
N ALA A 199 -34.44 -30.58 34.74
CA ALA A 199 -35.62 -30.76 33.90
C ALA A 199 -35.41 -30.19 32.47
N PRO A 200 -34.57 -30.81 31.65
CA PRO A 200 -34.17 -30.24 30.36
C PRO A 200 -35.36 -30.09 29.38
N GLN A 201 -36.40 -30.89 29.52
CA GLN A 201 -37.60 -30.85 28.66
C GLN A 201 -38.52 -29.64 28.94
N HIS A 202 -38.29 -28.91 30.04
CA HIS A 202 -39.14 -27.78 30.47
C HIS A 202 -38.41 -26.44 30.36
N ASN A 203 -37.12 -26.44 30.05
CA ASN A 203 -36.28 -25.26 30.01
C ASN A 203 -36.00 -24.79 28.58
N ARG A 204 -35.98 -23.48 28.36
CA ARG A 204 -35.61 -22.82 27.12
C ARG A 204 -34.63 -21.66 27.38
N VAL A 205 -33.87 -21.30 26.40
CA VAL A 205 -33.06 -20.06 26.46
C VAL A 205 -34.00 -18.86 26.41
N GLY A 206 -33.74 -17.83 27.20
CA GLY A 206 -34.50 -16.58 27.19
C GLY A 206 -34.55 -15.95 25.80
N ASN A 207 -35.61 -15.21 25.54
CA ASN A 207 -35.76 -14.61 24.19
C ASN A 207 -34.64 -13.66 23.82
N HIS A 208 -34.19 -12.90 24.82
CA HIS A 208 -33.11 -11.93 24.65
C HIS A 208 -31.76 -12.63 24.43
N GLU A 209 -31.44 -13.61 25.23
CA GLU A 209 -30.21 -14.40 25.10
C GLU A 209 -30.18 -15.15 23.76
N THR A 210 -31.34 -15.64 23.29
CA THR A 210 -31.49 -16.23 21.95
C THR A 210 -31.11 -15.24 20.87
N ASP A 211 -31.62 -14.00 20.94
CA ASP A 211 -31.33 -12.96 19.97
C ASP A 211 -29.83 -12.62 19.93
N VAL A 212 -29.17 -12.54 21.10
CA VAL A 212 -27.73 -12.30 21.21
C VAL A 212 -26.92 -13.47 20.63
N ILE A 213 -27.30 -14.72 20.93
CA ILE A 213 -26.62 -15.91 20.38
C ILE A 213 -26.73 -15.95 18.84
N ASP A 214 -27.91 -15.66 18.32
CA ASP A 214 -28.15 -15.67 16.87
C ASP A 214 -27.42 -14.52 16.19
N LEU A 215 -27.37 -13.32 16.79
CA LEU A 215 -26.65 -12.17 16.27
C LEU A 215 -25.13 -12.41 16.21
N VAL A 216 -24.55 -12.95 17.28
CA VAL A 216 -23.12 -13.31 17.29
C VAL A 216 -22.84 -14.40 16.26
N GLY A 217 -23.73 -15.38 16.13
CA GLY A 217 -23.63 -16.42 15.09
C GLY A 217 -23.57 -15.83 13.69
N MET A 218 -24.53 -14.99 13.32
CA MET A 218 -24.58 -14.33 12.02
C MET A 218 -23.34 -13.42 11.78
N LEU A 219 -22.85 -12.75 12.82
CA LEU A 219 -21.64 -11.94 12.75
C LEU A 219 -20.42 -12.80 12.36
N PHE A 220 -20.24 -13.94 13.02
CA PHE A 220 -19.11 -14.83 12.73
C PHE A 220 -19.27 -15.54 11.37
N ASP A 221 -20.48 -15.96 10.99
CA ASP A 221 -20.74 -16.50 9.65
C ASP A 221 -20.29 -15.48 8.58
N PHE A 222 -20.64 -14.19 8.74
CA PHE A 222 -20.19 -13.15 7.81
C PHE A 222 -18.67 -12.96 7.78
N ILE A 223 -17.99 -12.98 8.95
CA ILE A 223 -16.53 -12.86 9.03
C ILE A 223 -15.84 -14.04 8.34
N LEU A 224 -16.39 -15.25 8.53
CA LEU A 224 -15.83 -16.47 7.92
C LEU A 224 -16.08 -16.55 6.42
N ASP A 225 -17.14 -15.91 5.91
CA ASP A 225 -17.48 -15.87 4.49
C ASP A 225 -16.72 -14.76 3.72
N ASP A 226 -16.07 -13.80 4.39
CA ASP A 226 -15.35 -12.70 3.71
C ASP A 226 -14.23 -13.24 2.80
N GLU A 227 -14.36 -13.06 1.47
CA GLU A 227 -13.40 -13.53 0.48
C GLU A 227 -12.01 -12.91 0.60
N ASN A 228 -11.90 -11.72 1.21
CA ASN A 228 -10.64 -11.00 1.33
C ASN A 228 -9.78 -11.51 2.50
N LEU A 229 -10.38 -12.21 3.46
CA LEU A 229 -9.68 -12.76 4.61
C LEU A 229 -9.10 -14.13 4.27
N PRO A 230 -7.78 -14.35 4.37
CA PRO A 230 -7.18 -15.65 4.09
C PRO A 230 -7.67 -16.74 5.05
N GLN A 231 -7.82 -17.96 4.53
CA GLN A 231 -8.39 -19.10 5.27
C GLN A 231 -7.74 -19.37 6.64
N PRO A 232 -6.40 -19.33 6.82
CA PRO A 232 -5.79 -19.56 8.13
C PRO A 232 -6.25 -18.55 9.21
N TYR A 233 -6.51 -17.29 8.80
CA TYR A 233 -7.02 -16.25 9.72
C TYR A 233 -8.48 -16.47 10.07
N LYS A 234 -9.31 -16.93 9.10
CA LYS A 234 -10.68 -17.33 9.36
C LYS A 234 -10.75 -18.43 10.42
N VAL A 235 -9.92 -19.45 10.26
CA VAL A 235 -9.79 -20.55 11.24
C VAL A 235 -9.43 -20.01 12.62
N ALA A 236 -8.40 -19.17 12.71
CA ALA A 236 -8.00 -18.61 13.99
C ALA A 236 -9.10 -17.78 14.63
N LEU A 237 -9.75 -16.88 13.87
CA LEU A 237 -10.82 -16.02 14.38
C LEU A 237 -12.08 -16.78 14.77
N SER A 238 -12.40 -17.94 14.16
CA SER A 238 -13.57 -18.75 14.51
C SER A 238 -13.58 -19.18 15.97
N HIS A 239 -12.42 -19.38 16.57
CA HIS A 239 -12.29 -19.75 17.99
C HIS A 239 -12.69 -18.62 18.97
N LEU A 240 -12.79 -17.37 18.48
CA LEU A 240 -13.27 -16.24 19.30
C LEU A 240 -14.79 -16.22 19.46
N HIS A 241 -15.54 -17.07 18.78
CA HIS A 241 -17.00 -17.08 18.82
C HIS A 241 -17.51 -17.23 20.28
N THR A 242 -17.05 -18.25 21.03
CA THR A 242 -17.48 -18.46 22.42
C THR A 242 -17.10 -17.31 23.36
N PRO A 243 -15.85 -16.79 23.38
CA PRO A 243 -15.53 -15.60 24.16
C PRO A 243 -16.37 -14.37 23.77
N CYS A 244 -16.58 -14.12 22.47
CA CYS A 244 -17.40 -13.00 22.00
C CYS A 244 -18.87 -13.14 22.42
N LEU A 245 -19.41 -14.35 22.42
CA LEU A 245 -20.74 -14.60 22.91
C LEU A 245 -20.86 -14.31 24.42
N LYS A 246 -19.85 -14.68 25.20
CA LYS A 246 -19.80 -14.30 26.62
C LYS A 246 -19.77 -12.78 26.82
N VAL A 247 -18.91 -12.08 26.04
CA VAL A 247 -18.85 -10.62 26.05
C VAL A 247 -20.21 -10.02 25.70
N ALA A 248 -20.86 -10.48 24.63
CA ALA A 248 -22.15 -9.96 24.17
C ALA A 248 -23.29 -10.15 25.19
N LEU A 249 -23.24 -11.22 25.98
CA LEU A 249 -24.22 -11.47 27.08
C LEU A 249 -23.96 -10.61 28.31
N LEU A 250 -22.67 -10.30 28.60
CA LEU A 250 -22.26 -9.47 29.72
C LEU A 250 -22.35 -7.97 29.42
N ASP A 251 -21.96 -7.58 28.20
CA ASP A 251 -21.91 -6.19 27.75
C ASP A 251 -22.42 -6.01 26.33
N ARG A 252 -23.60 -5.44 26.20
CA ARG A 252 -24.22 -5.14 24.91
C ARG A 252 -23.54 -4.02 24.11
N ALA A 253 -22.66 -3.25 24.75
CA ALA A 253 -21.86 -2.23 24.10
C ALA A 253 -21.01 -2.80 22.95
N LEU A 254 -20.77 -4.11 22.91
CA LEU A 254 -20.13 -4.81 21.80
C LEU A 254 -20.79 -4.48 20.43
N PHE A 255 -22.12 -4.37 20.38
CA PHE A 255 -22.85 -4.12 19.12
C PHE A 255 -23.09 -2.63 18.85
N SER A 256 -23.22 -1.80 19.90
CA SER A 256 -23.54 -0.38 19.77
C SER A 256 -22.32 0.53 19.71
N GLN A 257 -21.21 0.13 20.34
CA GLN A 257 -20.03 0.99 20.46
C GLN A 257 -18.87 0.48 19.58
N SER A 258 -18.47 1.29 18.60
CA SER A 258 -17.36 0.96 17.70
C SER A 258 -16.00 0.87 18.40
N HIS A 259 -15.86 1.53 19.56
CA HIS A 259 -14.65 1.56 20.38
C HIS A 259 -14.57 0.44 21.41
N HIS A 260 -15.57 -0.47 21.48
CA HIS A 260 -15.54 -1.60 22.41
C HIS A 260 -14.27 -2.46 22.21
N PRO A 261 -13.49 -2.81 23.27
CA PRO A 261 -12.18 -3.46 23.16
C PRO A 261 -12.19 -4.76 22.35
N ALA A 262 -13.16 -5.64 22.60
CA ALA A 262 -13.28 -6.89 21.88
C ALA A 262 -13.55 -6.67 20.38
N ARG A 263 -14.38 -5.66 20.03
CA ARG A 263 -14.66 -5.29 18.63
C ARG A 263 -13.42 -4.74 17.93
N ARG A 264 -12.66 -3.88 18.62
CA ARG A 264 -11.39 -3.33 18.10
C ARG A 264 -10.36 -4.43 17.88
N LEU A 265 -10.24 -5.38 18.81
CA LEU A 265 -9.28 -6.49 18.67
C LEU A 265 -9.61 -7.38 17.46
N ILE A 266 -10.88 -7.77 17.27
CA ILE A 266 -11.32 -8.55 16.10
C ILE A 266 -11.05 -7.76 14.83
N ASN A 267 -11.42 -6.48 14.78
CA ASN A 267 -11.19 -5.62 13.63
C ASN A 267 -9.70 -5.49 13.31
N ALA A 268 -8.84 -5.29 14.31
CA ALA A 268 -7.39 -5.17 14.13
C ALA A 268 -6.78 -6.46 13.55
N MET A 269 -7.16 -7.64 14.09
CA MET A 269 -6.67 -8.93 13.58
C MET A 269 -7.16 -9.22 12.17
N ALA A 270 -8.45 -8.99 11.90
CA ALA A 270 -9.01 -9.21 10.57
C ALA A 270 -8.40 -8.26 9.53
N GLN A 271 -8.26 -6.98 9.85
CA GLN A 271 -7.62 -6.00 8.96
C GLN A 271 -6.16 -6.35 8.68
N ALA A 272 -5.40 -6.73 9.71
CA ALA A 272 -4.02 -7.17 9.52
C ALA A 272 -3.94 -8.42 8.64
N GLY A 273 -4.84 -9.40 8.81
CA GLY A 273 -4.95 -10.59 7.97
C GLY A 273 -5.25 -10.25 6.51
N VAL A 274 -6.16 -9.32 6.25
CA VAL A 274 -6.48 -8.85 4.88
C VAL A 274 -5.29 -8.13 4.26
N LEU A 275 -4.58 -7.29 5.03
CA LEU A 275 -3.48 -6.47 4.49
C LEU A 275 -2.18 -7.27 4.30
N TYR A 276 -1.84 -8.17 5.20
CA TYR A 276 -0.52 -8.81 5.26
C TYR A 276 -0.57 -10.33 5.20
N GLY A 277 -1.76 -10.95 5.25
CA GLY A 277 -1.92 -12.40 5.36
C GLY A 277 -1.96 -13.17 4.03
N ALA A 278 -1.86 -12.51 2.87
CA ALA A 278 -2.05 -13.13 1.57
C ALA A 278 -0.84 -13.93 1.03
N GLN A 279 0.31 -13.86 1.69
CA GLN A 279 1.54 -14.56 1.34
C GLN A 279 2.06 -15.33 2.55
N ASP A 280 3.09 -16.17 2.32
CA ASP A 280 3.75 -16.92 3.40
C ASP A 280 3.95 -16.06 4.64
N ASP A 281 3.72 -16.62 5.84
CA ASP A 281 3.76 -15.91 7.14
C ASP A 281 5.16 -15.35 7.48
N SER A 282 5.74 -14.63 6.52
CA SER A 282 7.10 -14.06 6.58
C SER A 282 7.28 -13.06 7.73
N TYR A 283 6.18 -12.53 8.25
CA TYR A 283 6.19 -11.60 9.38
C TYR A 283 5.77 -12.25 10.70
N GLY A 284 5.38 -13.52 10.72
CA GLY A 284 4.86 -14.20 11.90
C GLY A 284 3.49 -13.67 12.34
N LEU A 285 2.73 -13.04 11.43
CA LEU A 285 1.43 -12.44 11.74
C LEU A 285 0.39 -13.49 12.11
N LEU A 286 0.33 -14.61 11.38
CA LEU A 286 -0.60 -15.70 11.68
C LEU A 286 -0.31 -16.29 13.05
N SER A 287 0.96 -16.54 13.34
CA SER A 287 1.41 -17.03 14.66
C SER A 287 1.02 -16.06 15.78
N LYS A 288 1.14 -14.73 15.54
CA LYS A 288 0.72 -13.73 16.54
C LYS A 288 -0.79 -13.70 16.71
N VAL A 289 -1.58 -13.79 15.63
CA VAL A 289 -3.05 -13.87 15.71
C VAL A 289 -3.47 -15.12 16.47
N GLN A 290 -2.92 -16.29 16.16
CA GLN A 290 -3.20 -17.55 16.88
C GLN A 290 -2.82 -17.44 18.35
N TRP A 291 -1.73 -16.78 18.68
CA TRP A 291 -1.32 -16.54 20.05
C TRP A 291 -2.35 -15.66 20.79
N VAL A 292 -2.76 -14.53 20.18
CA VAL A 292 -3.79 -13.64 20.77
C VAL A 292 -5.09 -14.39 20.99
N VAL A 293 -5.56 -15.12 19.98
CA VAL A 293 -6.79 -15.95 20.10
C VAL A 293 -6.67 -16.95 21.23
N ARG A 294 -5.53 -17.64 21.34
CA ARG A 294 -5.28 -18.59 22.44
C ARG A 294 -5.34 -17.91 23.80
N GLN A 295 -4.75 -16.72 23.96
CA GLN A 295 -4.82 -15.95 25.21
C GLN A 295 -6.27 -15.61 25.56
N VAL A 296 -7.08 -15.15 24.62
CA VAL A 296 -8.50 -14.86 24.85
C VAL A 296 -9.25 -16.14 25.25
N VAL A 297 -9.10 -17.24 24.49
CA VAL A 297 -9.83 -18.49 24.74
C VAL A 297 -9.44 -19.11 26.07
N GLN A 298 -8.18 -19.03 26.49
CA GLN A 298 -7.71 -19.65 27.73
C GLN A 298 -7.98 -18.79 28.97
N HIS A 299 -7.89 -17.46 28.89
CA HIS A 299 -7.84 -16.59 30.07
C HIS A 299 -9.06 -15.69 30.24
N PHE A 300 -9.94 -15.58 29.23
CA PHE A 300 -11.11 -14.70 29.36
C PHE A 300 -12.13 -15.27 30.35
N SER A 301 -12.24 -14.62 31.50
CA SER A 301 -13.20 -14.95 32.56
C SER A 301 -14.38 -13.98 32.70
N GLY A 302 -14.38 -12.89 31.93
CA GLY A 302 -15.40 -11.81 31.97
C GLY A 302 -14.81 -10.41 32.11
N ASP A 303 -13.50 -10.29 32.33
CA ASP A 303 -12.80 -9.01 32.41
C ASP A 303 -12.38 -8.52 31.01
N LEU A 304 -12.91 -7.36 30.59
CA LEU A 304 -12.62 -6.74 29.28
C LEU A 304 -11.20 -6.18 29.20
N HIS A 305 -10.52 -5.96 30.31
CA HIS A 305 -9.15 -5.45 30.34
C HIS A 305 -8.16 -6.38 29.60
N LEU A 306 -8.45 -7.69 29.57
CA LEU A 306 -7.69 -8.64 28.76
C LEU A 306 -7.69 -8.26 27.28
N PHE A 307 -8.84 -7.86 26.72
CA PHE A 307 -8.95 -7.44 25.32
C PHE A 307 -8.18 -6.15 25.04
N GLU A 308 -8.16 -5.20 25.98
CA GLU A 308 -7.39 -3.95 25.86
C GLU A 308 -5.89 -4.23 25.79
N THR A 309 -5.39 -5.01 26.76
CA THR A 309 -3.96 -5.38 26.81
C THR A 309 -3.52 -6.13 25.55
N LEU A 310 -4.31 -7.10 25.09
CA LEU A 310 -3.99 -7.86 23.88
C LEU A 310 -4.08 -7.00 22.62
N LEU A 311 -4.99 -6.02 22.59
CA LEU A 311 -5.11 -5.06 21.49
C LEU A 311 -3.86 -4.18 21.39
N GLU A 312 -3.42 -3.60 22.51
CA GLU A 312 -2.20 -2.77 22.55
C GLU A 312 -0.98 -3.55 22.06
N GLU A 313 -0.80 -4.77 22.57
CA GLU A 313 0.30 -5.64 22.17
C GLU A 313 0.24 -6.03 20.68
N PHE A 314 -0.97 -6.28 20.15
CA PHE A 314 -1.18 -6.58 18.75
C PHE A 314 -0.96 -5.36 17.85
N GLU A 315 -1.41 -4.17 18.28
CA GLU A 315 -1.19 -2.91 17.55
C GLU A 315 0.31 -2.55 17.50
N GLU A 316 1.06 -2.79 18.57
CA GLU A 316 2.52 -2.61 18.56
C GLU A 316 3.21 -3.57 17.58
N PHE A 317 2.83 -4.84 17.59
CA PHE A 317 3.34 -5.84 16.66
C PHE A 317 3.06 -5.44 15.20
N THR A 318 1.84 -5.04 14.88
CA THR A 318 1.45 -4.62 13.52
C THR A 318 2.12 -3.32 13.10
N ARG A 319 2.41 -2.41 14.03
CA ARG A 319 3.23 -1.21 13.80
C ARG A 319 4.63 -1.59 13.33
N GLY A 320 5.24 -2.61 13.95
CA GLY A 320 6.52 -3.17 13.52
C GLY A 320 6.48 -3.72 12.09
N ILE A 321 5.39 -4.41 11.69
CA ILE A 321 5.21 -4.87 10.31
C ILE A 321 5.11 -3.68 9.36
N LYS A 322 4.25 -2.69 9.65
CA LYS A 322 4.08 -1.48 8.83
C LYS A 322 5.40 -0.76 8.58
N GLN A 323 6.25 -0.64 9.62
CA GLN A 323 7.57 -0.01 9.49
C GLN A 323 8.51 -0.80 8.58
N ARG A 324 8.52 -2.14 8.69
CA ARG A 324 9.33 -3.01 7.81
C ARG A 324 8.87 -2.91 6.35
N VAL A 325 7.57 -2.96 6.11
CA VAL A 325 6.99 -2.80 4.76
C VAL A 325 7.33 -1.43 4.18
N ALA A 326 7.19 -0.35 4.95
CA ALA A 326 7.55 1.00 4.51
C ALA A 326 9.06 1.12 4.18
N LEU A 327 9.92 0.45 4.97
CA LEU A 327 11.35 0.43 4.69
C LEU A 327 11.68 -0.34 3.40
N GLN A 328 11.01 -1.48 3.16
CA GLN A 328 11.18 -2.24 1.92
C GLN A 328 10.69 -1.46 0.71
N GLU A 329 9.51 -0.84 0.80
CA GLU A 329 8.97 0.04 -0.24
C GLU A 329 9.95 1.18 -0.56
N ARG A 330 10.48 1.85 0.47
CA ARG A 330 11.48 2.92 0.29
C ARG A 330 12.73 2.42 -0.43
N ARG A 331 13.24 1.25 -0.07
CA ARG A 331 14.40 0.63 -0.75
C ARG A 331 14.09 0.31 -2.21
N ALA A 332 12.90 -0.23 -2.50
CA ALA A 332 12.45 -0.50 -3.86
C ALA A 332 12.38 0.78 -4.71
N VAL A 333 11.83 1.86 -4.14
CA VAL A 333 11.75 3.18 -4.80
C VAL A 333 13.14 3.76 -5.04
N GLU A 334 14.04 3.73 -4.06
CA GLU A 334 15.41 4.24 -4.23
C GLU A 334 16.20 3.45 -5.28
N THR A 335 16.02 2.12 -5.32
CA THR A 335 16.60 1.28 -6.37
C THR A 335 16.05 1.65 -7.76
N ALA A 336 14.74 1.86 -7.86
CA ALA A 336 14.10 2.28 -9.12
C ALA A 336 14.59 3.65 -9.57
N LYS A 337 14.71 4.63 -8.66
CA LYS A 337 15.30 5.96 -8.95
C LYS A 337 16.74 5.87 -9.41
N GLY A 338 17.54 4.99 -8.80
CA GLY A 338 18.92 4.76 -9.22
C GLY A 338 19.01 4.24 -10.66
N ARG A 339 18.17 3.26 -10.98
CA ARG A 339 18.08 2.70 -12.35
C ARG A 339 17.59 3.74 -13.35
N ASP A 340 16.60 4.53 -13.01
CA ASP A 340 16.07 5.59 -13.90
C ASP A 340 17.14 6.63 -14.21
N LYS A 341 17.92 7.06 -13.20
CA LYS A 341 19.07 7.96 -13.42
C LYS A 341 20.11 7.36 -14.36
N LEU A 342 20.38 6.06 -14.22
CA LEU A 342 21.32 5.35 -15.11
C LEU A 342 20.79 5.27 -16.53
N LEU A 343 19.49 4.98 -16.72
CA LEU A 343 18.84 4.98 -18.05
C LEU A 343 18.85 6.36 -18.69
N ALA A 344 18.55 7.41 -17.91
CA ALA A 344 18.59 8.80 -18.39
C ALA A 344 20.00 9.19 -18.84
N ALA A 345 21.01 8.85 -18.03
CA ALA A 345 22.41 9.12 -18.36
C ALA A 345 22.83 8.38 -19.64
N ARG A 346 22.43 7.10 -19.77
CA ARG A 346 22.73 6.32 -20.99
C ARG A 346 22.04 6.87 -22.23
N HIS A 347 20.80 7.32 -22.10
CA HIS A 347 20.09 7.97 -23.22
C HIS A 347 20.81 9.26 -23.66
N SER A 348 21.19 10.12 -22.72
CA SER A 348 21.93 11.36 -23.00
C SER A 348 23.30 11.07 -23.63
N ALA A 349 24.03 10.07 -23.12
CA ALA A 349 25.31 9.65 -23.67
C ALA A 349 25.17 9.09 -25.09
N ALA A 350 24.16 8.22 -25.33
CA ALA A 350 23.87 7.69 -26.65
C ALA A 350 23.50 8.81 -27.65
N GLN A 351 22.75 9.81 -27.21
CA GLN A 351 22.41 10.97 -28.03
C GLN A 351 23.65 11.81 -28.38
N ALA A 352 24.55 12.04 -27.41
CA ALA A 352 25.80 12.75 -27.64
C ALA A 352 26.69 12.01 -28.64
N ILE A 353 26.84 10.68 -28.51
CA ILE A 353 27.60 9.87 -29.49
C ILE A 353 26.92 9.87 -30.85
N ALA A 354 25.61 9.76 -30.94
CA ALA A 354 24.90 9.83 -32.21
C ALA A 354 25.10 11.20 -32.91
N GLN A 355 25.15 12.29 -32.15
CA GLN A 355 25.49 13.63 -32.68
C GLN A 355 26.92 13.70 -33.16
N ALA A 356 27.89 13.16 -32.40
CA ALA A 356 29.28 13.10 -32.80
C ALA A 356 29.50 12.31 -34.12
N LEU A 357 28.73 11.26 -34.32
CA LEU A 357 28.74 10.42 -35.49
C LEU A 357 27.86 10.95 -36.65
N ALA A 358 26.96 11.90 -36.39
CA ALA A 358 26.11 12.49 -37.40
C ALA A 358 26.97 13.17 -38.48
N LYS A 359 26.69 12.88 -39.76
CA LYS A 359 27.44 13.41 -40.91
C LYS A 359 28.90 12.92 -41.02
N ARG A 360 29.34 11.96 -40.22
CA ARG A 360 30.69 11.38 -40.22
C ARG A 360 30.61 9.86 -40.38
N SER A 361 31.55 9.29 -41.16
CA SER A 361 31.62 7.84 -41.34
C SER A 361 33.01 7.35 -40.91
N PRO A 362 33.31 7.35 -39.60
CA PRO A 362 34.58 6.85 -39.12
C PRO A 362 34.68 5.32 -39.30
N PRO A 363 35.90 4.75 -39.32
CA PRO A 363 36.12 3.31 -39.37
C PRO A 363 35.40 2.54 -38.26
N PRO A 364 35.13 1.24 -38.49
CA PRO A 364 34.40 0.40 -37.52
C PRO A 364 35.00 0.41 -36.12
N LEU A 365 36.34 0.44 -35.99
CA LEU A 365 37.03 0.48 -34.71
C LEU A 365 36.63 1.74 -33.90
N ILE A 366 36.72 2.93 -34.48
CA ILE A 366 36.39 4.20 -33.81
C ILE A 366 34.90 4.23 -33.49
N ARG A 367 34.04 3.79 -34.41
CA ARG A 367 32.59 3.72 -34.18
C ARG A 367 32.26 2.80 -33.01
N GLN A 368 32.79 1.57 -33.00
CA GLN A 368 32.55 0.59 -31.93
C GLN A 368 33.10 1.07 -30.59
N PHE A 369 34.25 1.75 -30.58
CA PHE A 369 34.80 2.35 -29.38
C PHE A 369 33.87 3.41 -28.81
N LEU A 370 33.35 4.32 -29.62
CA LEU A 370 32.42 5.36 -29.20
C LEU A 370 31.08 4.78 -28.69
N GLU A 371 30.50 3.84 -29.45
CA GLU A 371 29.18 3.26 -29.16
C GLU A 371 29.18 2.26 -28.00
N ARG A 372 30.32 1.65 -27.66
CA ARG A 372 30.38 0.61 -26.59
C ARG A 372 31.15 1.06 -25.36
N THR A 373 32.34 1.65 -25.58
CA THR A 373 33.25 1.96 -24.46
C THR A 373 33.10 3.40 -24.00
N TRP A 374 33.13 4.35 -24.94
CA TRP A 374 33.08 5.76 -24.58
C TRP A 374 31.70 6.19 -24.05
N ILE A 375 30.65 5.52 -24.49
CA ILE A 375 29.30 5.72 -23.92
C ILE A 375 29.29 5.45 -22.43
N ASP A 376 29.99 4.42 -21.93
CA ASP A 376 30.07 4.11 -20.50
C ASP A 376 30.86 5.16 -19.72
N VAL A 377 31.91 5.74 -20.34
CA VAL A 377 32.64 6.89 -19.75
C VAL A 377 31.72 8.09 -19.60
N LEU A 378 30.95 8.41 -20.64
CA LEU A 378 29.99 9.52 -20.61
C LEU A 378 28.91 9.28 -19.54
N VAL A 379 28.36 8.08 -19.45
CA VAL A 379 27.38 7.71 -18.40
C VAL A 379 27.98 7.93 -17.02
N PHE A 380 29.21 7.48 -16.80
CA PHE A 380 29.88 7.61 -15.51
C PHE A 380 30.11 9.08 -15.13
N ILE A 381 30.58 9.87 -16.09
CA ILE A 381 30.80 11.31 -15.88
C ILE A 381 29.48 12.02 -15.57
N GLN A 382 28.41 11.72 -16.33
CA GLN A 382 27.11 12.34 -16.09
C GLN A 382 26.52 12.00 -14.73
N LEU A 383 26.65 10.75 -14.27
CA LEU A 383 26.16 10.31 -12.96
C LEU A 383 26.94 10.96 -11.81
N ARG A 384 28.24 11.22 -12.00
CA ARG A 384 29.12 11.76 -10.97
C ARG A 384 29.10 13.29 -10.92
N HIS A 385 29.14 13.93 -12.07
CA HIS A 385 29.34 15.38 -12.19
C HIS A 385 28.11 16.12 -12.74
N GLY A 386 27.19 15.40 -13.40
CA GLY A 386 26.00 15.97 -14.04
C GLY A 386 26.23 16.38 -15.50
N ALA A 387 25.11 16.54 -16.25
CA ALA A 387 25.13 16.87 -17.69
C ALA A 387 25.60 18.31 -18.00
N ALA A 388 25.60 19.21 -17.04
CA ALA A 388 26.06 20.59 -17.21
C ALA A 388 27.52 20.81 -16.79
N SER A 389 28.24 19.74 -16.42
CA SER A 389 29.60 19.83 -15.93
C SER A 389 30.62 20.07 -17.05
N PRO A 390 31.74 20.75 -16.77
CA PRO A 390 32.83 20.92 -17.74
C PRO A 390 33.48 19.59 -18.13
N GLU A 391 33.47 18.59 -17.26
CA GLU A 391 33.94 17.22 -17.53
C GLU A 391 33.08 16.55 -18.60
N TRP A 392 31.77 16.70 -18.51
CA TRP A 392 30.84 16.18 -19.52
C TRP A 392 31.07 16.83 -20.87
N GLN A 393 31.21 18.16 -20.91
CA GLN A 393 31.46 18.89 -22.17
C GLN A 393 32.77 18.46 -22.84
N ARG A 394 33.86 18.36 -22.07
CA ARG A 394 35.16 17.87 -22.58
C ARG A 394 35.07 16.45 -23.10
N ALA A 395 34.39 15.55 -22.43
CA ALA A 395 34.21 14.18 -22.86
C ALA A 395 33.38 14.08 -24.17
N CYS A 396 32.37 14.94 -24.34
CA CYS A 396 31.60 15.05 -25.57
C CYS A 396 32.47 15.62 -26.73
N GLU A 397 33.24 16.68 -26.46
CA GLU A 397 34.19 17.25 -27.45
C GLU A 397 35.23 16.22 -27.89
N THR A 398 35.74 15.41 -26.94
CA THR A 398 36.69 14.32 -27.26
C THR A 398 36.04 13.27 -28.15
N ALA A 399 34.77 12.92 -27.92
CA ALA A 399 34.03 12.02 -28.82
C ALA A 399 33.88 12.59 -30.24
N GLU A 400 33.58 13.89 -30.33
CA GLU A 400 33.46 14.58 -31.62
C GLU A 400 34.81 14.66 -32.35
N GLN A 401 35.89 14.98 -31.64
CA GLN A 401 37.26 15.04 -32.18
C GLN A 401 37.72 13.67 -32.67
N LEU A 402 37.43 12.60 -31.92
CA LEU A 402 37.76 11.24 -32.30
C LEU A 402 36.98 10.80 -33.53
N ALA A 403 35.67 11.09 -33.59
CA ALA A 403 34.85 10.79 -34.77
C ALA A 403 35.34 11.56 -36.03
N TRP A 404 35.71 12.83 -35.86
CA TRP A 404 36.24 13.67 -36.91
C TRP A 404 37.61 13.18 -37.41
N SER A 405 38.51 12.79 -36.51
CA SER A 405 39.86 12.28 -36.85
C SER A 405 39.82 10.98 -37.66
N GLY A 406 38.71 10.23 -37.58
CA GLY A 406 38.47 9.03 -38.41
C GLY A 406 37.97 9.32 -39.82
N THR A 407 37.87 10.57 -40.25
CA THR A 407 37.51 10.95 -41.62
C THR A 407 38.73 11.39 -42.42
N LEU A 408 38.62 11.43 -43.78
CA LEU A 408 39.66 11.97 -44.65
C LEU A 408 39.77 13.48 -44.42
N LEU A 409 40.96 13.95 -44.06
CA LEU A 409 41.26 15.33 -43.71
C LEU A 409 42.18 15.99 -44.78
N ASP A 410 41.98 17.27 -45.00
CA ASP A 410 42.89 18.08 -45.79
C ASP A 410 44.20 18.41 -45.03
N ALA A 411 45.17 19.08 -45.66
CA ALA A 411 46.47 19.37 -45.05
C ALA A 411 46.33 20.23 -43.77
N ALA A 412 45.52 21.28 -43.80
CA ALA A 412 45.31 22.18 -42.68
C ALA A 412 44.60 21.48 -41.50
N GLN A 413 43.64 20.60 -41.80
CA GLN A 413 42.95 19.80 -40.82
C GLN A 413 43.86 18.74 -40.19
N ARG A 414 44.80 18.16 -40.93
CA ARG A 414 45.83 17.24 -40.41
C ARG A 414 46.77 17.92 -39.43
N ASP A 415 47.24 19.14 -39.74
CA ASP A 415 48.06 19.93 -38.81
C ASP A 415 47.30 20.25 -37.52
N ARG A 416 46.01 20.62 -37.64
CA ARG A 416 45.15 20.83 -36.47
C ARG A 416 44.99 19.54 -35.66
N LEU A 417 44.81 18.37 -36.28
CA LEU A 417 44.72 17.10 -35.59
C LEU A 417 46.01 16.77 -34.83
N GLN A 418 47.18 17.09 -35.38
CA GLN A 418 48.45 16.88 -34.68
C GLN A 418 48.53 17.69 -33.40
N GLY A 419 48.06 18.95 -33.40
CA GLY A 419 48.01 19.80 -32.21
C GLY A 419 47.02 19.28 -31.14
N LEU A 420 45.87 18.75 -31.55
CA LEU A 420 44.84 18.26 -30.61
C LEU A 420 45.07 16.82 -30.13
N ARG A 421 45.96 16.06 -30.80
CA ARG A 421 46.12 14.62 -30.56
C ARG A 421 46.56 14.29 -29.15
N VAL A 422 47.45 15.05 -28.56
CA VAL A 422 47.98 14.79 -27.21
C VAL A 422 46.88 14.94 -26.18
N ASP A 423 46.15 16.06 -26.21
CA ASP A 423 45.08 16.36 -25.27
C ASP A 423 43.92 15.36 -25.44
N MET A 424 43.57 15.01 -26.68
CA MET A 424 42.53 14.00 -26.97
C MET A 424 42.90 12.63 -26.42
N LEU A 425 44.16 12.17 -26.60
CA LEU A 425 44.60 10.85 -26.09
C LEU A 425 44.70 10.86 -24.57
N GLU A 426 45.06 11.97 -23.95
CA GLU A 426 45.09 12.12 -22.51
C GLU A 426 43.68 12.05 -21.92
N GLU A 427 42.69 12.74 -22.51
CA GLU A 427 41.28 12.67 -22.08
C GLU A 427 40.69 11.26 -22.31
N LEU A 428 41.00 10.59 -23.42
CA LEU A 428 40.61 9.20 -23.67
C LEU A 428 41.19 8.25 -22.60
N ARG A 429 42.46 8.42 -22.21
CA ARG A 429 43.12 7.65 -21.18
C ARG A 429 42.46 7.88 -19.82
N ASN A 430 42.24 9.15 -19.46
CA ASN A 430 41.62 9.53 -18.17
C ASN A 430 40.20 8.98 -18.10
N GLY A 431 39.40 9.09 -19.16
CA GLY A 431 38.06 8.51 -19.22
C GLY A 431 38.05 6.99 -19.03
N LEU A 432 38.96 6.25 -19.69
CA LEU A 432 39.07 4.80 -19.51
C LEU A 432 39.50 4.39 -18.11
N MET A 433 40.40 5.17 -17.49
CA MET A 433 40.82 4.93 -16.11
C MET A 433 39.66 5.14 -15.11
N LEU A 434 38.73 6.06 -15.38
CA LEU A 434 37.55 6.28 -14.53
C LEU A 434 36.62 5.06 -14.47
N LEU A 435 36.56 4.24 -15.51
CA LEU A 435 35.74 3.02 -15.53
C LEU A 435 36.29 1.91 -14.63
N GLY A 436 37.57 1.94 -14.27
CA GLY A 436 38.21 1.02 -13.33
C GLY A 436 38.32 -0.45 -13.75
N GLY A 437 37.82 -0.79 -14.95
CA GLY A 437 37.79 -2.16 -15.48
C GLY A 437 38.90 -2.50 -16.46
N TYR A 438 39.79 -1.55 -16.78
CA TYR A 438 40.86 -1.74 -17.79
C TYR A 438 42.23 -1.69 -17.14
N HIS A 439 43.12 -2.67 -17.47
CA HIS A 439 44.52 -2.61 -17.11
C HIS A 439 45.26 -1.54 -17.96
N GLN A 440 46.29 -0.96 -17.38
CA GLN A 440 47.06 0.11 -18.07
C GLN A 440 47.61 -0.32 -19.43
N ASP A 441 47.98 -1.60 -19.57
CA ASP A 441 48.50 -2.14 -20.84
C ASP A 441 47.40 -2.28 -21.89
N ASP A 442 46.17 -2.62 -21.48
CA ASP A 442 45.02 -2.69 -22.38
C ASP A 442 44.61 -1.30 -22.86
N ILE A 443 44.63 -0.30 -21.98
CA ILE A 443 44.39 1.10 -22.36
C ILE A 443 45.45 1.55 -23.36
N ARG A 444 46.72 1.25 -23.11
CA ARG A 444 47.83 1.62 -24.03
C ARG A 444 47.66 0.99 -25.41
N ARG A 445 47.35 -0.31 -25.49
CA ARG A 445 47.08 -1.01 -26.75
C ARG A 445 45.90 -0.42 -27.49
N LEU A 446 44.80 -0.18 -26.80
CA LEU A 446 43.60 0.42 -27.39
C LEU A 446 43.87 1.81 -27.98
N LEU A 447 44.59 2.66 -27.26
CA LEU A 447 44.98 3.99 -27.77
C LEU A 447 45.94 3.88 -28.96
N GLN A 448 46.88 2.93 -28.96
CA GLN A 448 47.75 2.66 -30.13
C GLN A 448 46.95 2.21 -31.34
N ASP A 449 45.96 1.32 -31.17
CA ASP A 449 45.09 0.85 -32.26
C ASP A 449 44.23 1.98 -32.82
N LEU A 450 43.72 2.89 -31.97
CA LEU A 450 42.97 4.07 -32.42
C LEU A 450 43.87 5.02 -33.23
N VAL A 451 45.11 5.25 -32.80
CA VAL A 451 46.08 6.07 -33.51
C VAL A 451 46.48 5.42 -34.84
N ALA A 452 46.74 4.11 -34.87
CA ALA A 452 47.04 3.36 -36.07
C ALA A 452 45.86 3.42 -37.09
N CYS A 453 44.63 3.33 -36.58
CA CYS A 453 43.43 3.49 -37.39
C CYS A 453 43.33 4.89 -38.02
N GLN A 454 43.61 5.96 -37.24
CA GLN A 454 43.66 7.33 -37.77
C GLN A 454 44.72 7.49 -38.86
N HIS A 455 45.92 6.94 -38.66
CA HIS A 455 46.99 7.00 -39.68
C HIS A 455 46.63 6.24 -40.95
N ALA A 456 46.00 5.06 -40.84
CA ALA A 456 45.55 4.30 -41.99
C ALA A 456 44.50 5.06 -42.83
N VAL A 457 43.59 5.77 -42.17
CA VAL A 457 42.61 6.63 -42.85
C VAL A 457 43.28 7.79 -43.58
N GLN A 458 44.21 8.49 -42.92
CA GLN A 458 44.90 9.64 -43.51
C GLN A 458 45.85 9.22 -44.65
N ALA A 459 46.37 7.99 -44.64
CA ALA A 459 47.18 7.41 -45.73
C ALA A 459 46.32 6.88 -46.89
N GLY A 460 44.99 7.02 -46.87
CA GLY A 460 44.09 6.52 -47.92
C GLY A 460 44.00 5.00 -48.01
N GLN A 461 44.25 4.30 -46.90
CA GLN A 461 44.20 2.83 -46.80
C GLN A 461 43.00 2.33 -45.95
N PRO A 462 41.76 2.52 -46.41
CA PRO A 462 40.57 2.18 -45.63
C PRO A 462 40.43 0.68 -45.33
N GLN A 463 41.05 -0.17 -46.16
CA GLN A 463 41.04 -1.63 -45.95
C GLN A 463 41.85 -2.07 -44.72
N LEU A 464 42.93 -1.36 -44.37
CA LEU A 464 43.69 -1.61 -43.15
C LEU A 464 42.90 -1.11 -41.90
N ALA A 465 42.27 0.04 -42.01
CA ALA A 465 41.45 0.60 -40.95
C ALA A 465 40.22 -0.30 -40.63
N SER A 466 39.65 -0.97 -41.65
CA SER A 466 38.49 -1.86 -41.46
C SER A 466 38.84 -3.24 -40.86
N ARG A 467 40.09 -3.66 -40.90
CA ARG A 467 40.56 -4.91 -40.27
C ARG A 467 40.80 -4.80 -38.79
N LEU A 468 40.95 -3.59 -38.28
CA LEU A 468 41.07 -3.33 -36.84
C LEU A 468 39.68 -3.36 -36.23
N SER A 469 39.42 -4.28 -35.29
CA SER A 469 38.17 -4.39 -34.57
C SER A 469 38.46 -4.52 -33.07
N LEU A 470 37.58 -3.95 -32.26
CA LEU A 470 37.64 -4.15 -30.81
C LEU A 470 37.27 -5.60 -30.47
N PRO A 471 38.00 -6.24 -29.52
CA PRO A 471 37.53 -7.48 -28.95
C PRO A 471 36.15 -7.26 -28.32
N PRO A 472 35.25 -8.26 -28.37
CA PRO A 472 33.93 -8.17 -27.72
C PRO A 472 34.13 -8.16 -26.19
N SER A 473 34.28 -6.98 -25.64
CA SER A 473 34.27 -6.81 -24.16
C SER A 473 32.85 -6.41 -23.75
N PRO A 474 32.20 -7.16 -22.89
CA PRO A 474 30.88 -6.77 -22.40
C PRO A 474 30.99 -5.46 -21.63
N SER A 475 30.16 -4.47 -21.99
CA SER A 475 30.01 -3.26 -21.20
C SER A 475 29.49 -3.63 -19.81
N PRO A 476 30.22 -3.33 -18.72
CA PRO A 476 29.77 -3.63 -17.36
C PRO A 476 28.42 -2.97 -17.02
N LEU A 477 28.20 -1.75 -17.54
CA LEU A 477 26.96 -1.01 -17.37
C LEU A 477 25.86 -1.48 -18.32
N GLY A 478 26.22 -2.01 -19.50
CA GLY A 478 25.29 -2.60 -20.45
C GLY A 478 24.59 -3.83 -19.90
N ALA A 479 25.34 -4.75 -19.30
CA ALA A 479 24.80 -5.98 -18.73
C ALA A 479 23.80 -5.73 -17.58
N MET A 480 23.93 -4.62 -16.86
CA MET A 480 22.98 -4.24 -15.80
C MET A 480 21.64 -3.70 -16.32
N LEU A 481 21.56 -3.36 -17.61
CA LEU A 481 20.41 -2.67 -18.22
C LEU A 481 19.74 -3.49 -19.33
N ASP A 482 20.32 -4.64 -19.73
CA ASP A 482 19.83 -5.42 -20.89
C ASP A 482 18.37 -5.87 -20.71
N ASP A 483 17.96 -6.25 -19.51
CA ASP A 483 16.56 -6.63 -19.23
C ASP A 483 15.58 -5.45 -19.36
N GLU A 484 15.99 -4.24 -18.97
CA GLU A 484 15.13 -3.05 -19.03
C GLU A 484 15.20 -2.33 -20.38
N ALA A 485 16.32 -2.42 -21.08
CA ALA A 485 16.43 -1.97 -22.46
C ALA A 485 15.53 -2.80 -23.39
N ALA A 486 15.39 -4.10 -23.13
CA ALA A 486 14.43 -4.96 -23.82
C ALA A 486 12.98 -4.56 -23.53
N LEU A 487 12.65 -4.18 -22.30
CA LEU A 487 11.33 -3.67 -21.91
C LEU A 487 11.01 -2.33 -22.58
N LEU A 488 12.01 -1.44 -22.74
CA LEU A 488 11.86 -0.18 -23.46
C LEU A 488 11.68 -0.39 -24.98
N ALA A 489 12.36 -1.39 -25.55
CA ALA A 489 12.23 -1.73 -26.96
C ALA A 489 10.86 -2.35 -27.29
N THR A 490 10.33 -3.18 -26.41
CA THR A 490 8.97 -3.77 -26.54
C THR A 490 7.87 -2.71 -26.39
N SER A 491 8.05 -1.73 -25.52
CA SER A 491 7.11 -0.60 -25.35
C SER A 491 7.04 0.30 -26.61
N ARG A 492 8.13 0.40 -27.38
CA ARG A 492 8.17 1.18 -28.64
C ARG A 492 7.57 0.45 -29.84
N ASN A 493 7.56 -0.88 -29.86
CA ASN A 493 7.17 -1.70 -31.02
C ASN A 493 5.76 -2.30 -30.92
N GLY A 494 5.06 -2.12 -29.80
CA GLY A 494 3.66 -2.54 -29.67
C GLY A 494 2.77 -1.76 -30.63
N ARG A 495 2.03 -2.45 -31.50
CA ARG A 495 0.96 -1.84 -32.32
C ARG A 495 0.03 -1.08 -31.41
N ARG A 496 0.08 0.25 -31.46
CA ARG A 496 -0.80 1.15 -30.73
C ARG A 496 -2.23 0.89 -31.17
N GLN A 497 -3.04 0.25 -30.35
CA GLN A 497 -4.48 0.43 -30.39
C GLN A 497 -4.76 1.86 -29.91
N PRO A 498 -5.79 2.54 -30.43
CA PRO A 498 -6.13 3.88 -30.00
C PRO A 498 -6.60 3.81 -28.54
N THR A 499 -5.68 4.05 -27.62
CA THR A 499 -5.97 4.17 -26.19
C THR A 499 -6.68 5.50 -25.98
N ASP A 500 -7.72 5.51 -25.16
CA ASP A 500 -8.45 6.73 -24.82
C ASP A 500 -7.51 7.75 -24.15
N GLN A 501 -7.23 8.83 -24.88
CA GLN A 501 -6.33 9.90 -24.42
C GLN A 501 -6.85 10.59 -23.13
N SER A 502 -8.14 10.51 -22.85
CA SER A 502 -8.73 11.07 -21.62
C SER A 502 -8.30 10.24 -20.42
N LEU A 503 -8.31 8.91 -20.55
CA LEU A 503 -7.88 7.98 -19.51
C LEU A 503 -6.37 8.09 -19.24
N VAL A 504 -5.56 8.25 -20.29
CA VAL A 504 -4.10 8.45 -20.13
C VAL A 504 -3.80 9.70 -19.33
N ARG A 505 -4.48 10.82 -19.62
CA ARG A 505 -4.33 12.08 -18.85
C ARG A 505 -4.82 11.98 -17.41
N GLU A 506 -5.82 11.16 -17.15
CA GLU A 506 -6.27 10.88 -15.79
C GLU A 506 -5.25 10.05 -15.03
N LEU A 507 -4.66 9.05 -15.69
CA LEU A 507 -3.63 8.21 -15.11
C LEU A 507 -2.35 8.98 -14.79
N GLU A 508 -1.95 9.95 -15.62
CA GLU A 508 -0.79 10.83 -15.35
C GLU A 508 -0.93 11.69 -14.07
N LYS A 509 -2.16 11.88 -13.60
CA LYS A 509 -2.45 12.65 -12.37
C LYS A 509 -2.63 11.76 -11.14
N LEU A 510 -2.32 10.47 -11.24
CA LEU A 510 -2.47 9.55 -10.12
C LEU A 510 -1.57 9.92 -8.93
N GLU A 511 -2.16 9.93 -7.75
CA GLU A 511 -1.41 10.11 -6.51
C GLU A 511 -0.67 8.81 -6.14
N PHE A 512 0.59 8.94 -5.68
CA PHE A 512 1.32 7.82 -5.10
C PHE A 512 0.57 7.28 -3.89
N GLY A 513 0.60 5.96 -3.71
CA GLY A 513 -0.19 5.30 -2.69
C GLY A 513 -1.54 4.75 -3.17
N THR A 514 -1.94 5.04 -4.42
CA THR A 514 -3.15 4.48 -5.01
C THR A 514 -2.99 2.97 -5.21
N TRP A 515 -4.00 2.21 -4.80
CA TRP A 515 -4.03 0.76 -4.96
C TRP A 515 -4.78 0.34 -6.23
N PHE A 516 -4.32 -0.73 -6.82
CA PHE A 516 -4.91 -1.34 -8.01
C PHE A 516 -5.05 -2.84 -7.81
N ASP A 517 -6.16 -3.41 -8.27
CA ASP A 517 -6.34 -4.85 -8.41
C ASP A 517 -6.02 -5.25 -9.84
N PHE A 518 -5.03 -6.11 -10.01
CA PHE A 518 -4.62 -6.67 -11.29
C PHE A 518 -4.98 -8.15 -11.37
N ILE A 519 -5.29 -8.62 -12.58
CA ILE A 519 -5.40 -10.05 -12.87
C ILE A 519 -4.10 -10.46 -13.56
N LEU A 520 -3.14 -10.98 -12.77
CA LEU A 520 -1.85 -11.44 -13.24
C LEU A 520 -1.81 -12.98 -13.23
N GLY A 521 -1.62 -13.60 -14.41
CA GLY A 521 -1.59 -15.07 -14.51
C GLY A 521 -2.86 -15.77 -14.02
N GLY A 522 -4.03 -15.13 -14.17
CA GLY A 522 -5.31 -15.65 -13.70
C GLY A 522 -5.56 -15.48 -12.20
N LYS A 523 -4.63 -14.89 -11.45
CA LYS A 523 -4.79 -14.58 -10.02
C LYS A 523 -4.97 -13.08 -9.82
N ARG A 524 -5.90 -12.72 -8.94
CA ARG A 524 -6.09 -11.32 -8.53
C ARG A 524 -5.00 -10.93 -7.55
N GLN A 525 -4.26 -9.88 -7.87
CA GLN A 525 -3.23 -9.29 -7.02
C GLN A 525 -3.50 -7.81 -6.82
N THR A 526 -3.48 -7.38 -5.57
CA THR A 526 -3.65 -5.97 -5.21
C THR A 526 -2.27 -5.35 -5.03
N LEU A 527 -1.93 -4.36 -5.86
CA LEU A 527 -0.64 -3.69 -5.90
C LEU A 527 -0.82 -2.19 -5.65
N LYS A 528 0.20 -1.58 -5.03
CA LYS A 528 0.23 -0.16 -4.69
C LYS A 528 1.16 0.58 -5.66
N LEU A 529 0.69 1.70 -6.21
CA LEU A 529 1.52 2.62 -6.99
C LEU A 529 2.47 3.36 -6.06
N SER A 530 3.78 3.08 -6.17
CA SER A 530 4.78 3.67 -5.27
C SER A 530 5.72 4.65 -5.95
N TRP A 531 5.86 4.58 -7.26
CA TRP A 531 6.76 5.48 -7.98
C TRP A 531 6.41 5.58 -9.48
N TYR A 532 6.78 6.71 -10.09
CA TYR A 532 6.69 6.99 -11.51
C TYR A 532 8.06 7.43 -12.04
N SER A 533 8.49 6.85 -13.15
CA SER A 533 9.73 7.21 -13.82
C SER A 533 9.50 8.36 -14.81
N PRO A 534 10.12 9.53 -14.61
CA PRO A 534 10.03 10.62 -15.57
C PRO A 534 10.77 10.34 -16.88
N THR A 535 11.73 9.41 -16.86
CA THR A 535 12.56 9.07 -18.05
C THR A 535 11.88 8.05 -18.96
N THR A 536 11.27 7.03 -18.35
CA THR A 536 10.67 5.92 -19.11
C THR A 536 9.16 6.01 -19.18
N HIS A 537 8.53 6.94 -18.47
CA HIS A 537 7.08 7.08 -18.32
C HIS A 537 6.38 5.80 -17.80
N ASN A 538 7.10 5.04 -16.95
CA ASN A 538 6.60 3.80 -16.36
C ASN A 538 6.22 4.00 -14.90
N TYR A 539 5.14 3.37 -14.49
CA TYR A 539 4.72 3.22 -13.12
C TYR A 539 5.35 1.99 -12.49
N MET A 540 5.85 2.14 -11.26
CA MET A 540 6.29 1.02 -10.43
C MET A 540 5.24 0.72 -9.38
N PHE A 541 4.83 -0.53 -9.35
CA PHE A 541 3.90 -1.07 -8.38
C PHE A 541 4.63 -1.99 -7.40
N VAL A 542 4.27 -1.87 -6.12
CA VAL A 542 4.74 -2.76 -5.07
C VAL A 542 3.59 -3.61 -4.53
N ASP A 543 3.92 -4.77 -4.03
CA ASP A 543 2.98 -5.65 -3.34
C ASP A 543 2.69 -5.15 -1.91
N ARG A 544 1.89 -5.90 -1.17
CA ARG A 544 1.55 -5.60 0.23
C ARG A 544 2.74 -5.67 1.18
N ASN A 545 3.84 -6.32 0.76
CA ASN A 545 5.09 -6.41 1.51
C ASN A 545 6.08 -5.28 1.18
N GLY A 546 5.72 -4.37 0.27
CA GLY A 546 6.59 -3.29 -0.19
C GLY A 546 7.65 -3.73 -1.21
N GLN A 547 7.55 -4.96 -1.76
CA GLN A 547 8.45 -5.46 -2.79
C GLN A 547 7.96 -5.05 -4.17
N ARG A 548 8.89 -4.77 -5.10
CA ARG A 548 8.57 -4.49 -6.49
C ARG A 548 7.86 -5.69 -7.12
N ALA A 549 6.61 -5.49 -7.51
CA ALA A 549 5.78 -6.54 -8.11
C ALA A 549 5.60 -6.36 -9.62
N ALA A 550 5.44 -5.13 -10.10
CA ALA A 550 5.25 -4.85 -11.52
C ALA A 550 5.78 -3.47 -11.91
N VAL A 551 6.17 -3.34 -13.19
CA VAL A 551 6.45 -2.06 -13.84
C VAL A 551 5.62 -2.02 -15.11
N LYS A 552 4.84 -0.95 -15.32
CA LYS A 552 3.92 -0.83 -16.44
C LYS A 552 3.96 0.60 -16.98
N SER A 553 3.89 0.75 -18.31
CA SER A 553 3.72 2.08 -18.89
C SER A 553 2.30 2.61 -18.65
N VAL A 554 2.14 3.93 -18.79
CA VAL A 554 0.83 4.58 -18.65
C VAL A 554 -0.18 3.99 -19.63
N GLU A 555 0.28 3.73 -20.87
CA GLU A 555 -0.53 3.15 -21.94
C GLU A 555 -0.95 1.70 -21.61
N GLN A 556 -0.02 0.87 -21.13
CA GLN A 556 -0.32 -0.51 -20.71
C GLN A 556 -1.33 -0.54 -19.57
N LEU A 557 -1.19 0.36 -18.59
CA LEU A 557 -2.15 0.47 -17.51
C LEU A 557 -3.54 0.90 -18.01
N ALA A 558 -3.59 1.85 -18.95
CA ALA A 558 -4.83 2.29 -19.58
C ALA A 558 -5.52 1.16 -20.36
N GLU A 559 -4.77 0.39 -21.14
CA GLU A 559 -5.29 -0.78 -21.87
C GLU A 559 -5.83 -1.85 -20.92
N GLU A 560 -5.11 -2.17 -19.85
CA GLU A 560 -5.56 -3.15 -18.86
C GLU A 560 -6.81 -2.68 -18.11
N MET A 561 -6.95 -1.38 -17.85
CA MET A 561 -8.16 -0.82 -17.27
C MET A 561 -9.34 -0.89 -18.24
N GLN A 562 -9.15 -0.64 -19.52
CA GLN A 562 -10.19 -0.79 -20.55
C GLN A 562 -10.61 -2.24 -20.73
N GLN A 563 -9.67 -3.20 -20.67
CA GLN A 563 -9.95 -4.63 -20.74
C GLN A 563 -10.55 -5.18 -19.43
N GLY A 564 -10.60 -4.38 -18.36
CA GLY A 564 -11.11 -4.81 -17.06
C GLY A 564 -10.16 -5.71 -16.26
N THR A 565 -8.92 -5.89 -16.73
CA THR A 565 -7.87 -6.67 -16.05
C THR A 565 -7.14 -5.89 -14.97
N ALA A 566 -7.29 -4.55 -14.97
CA ALA A 566 -6.84 -3.67 -13.90
C ALA A 566 -7.99 -2.78 -13.43
N ARG A 567 -8.14 -2.60 -12.12
CA ARG A 567 -9.13 -1.70 -11.50
C ARG A 567 -8.50 -0.94 -10.34
N ARG A 568 -8.90 0.33 -10.15
CA ARG A 568 -8.56 1.06 -8.92
C ARG A 568 -9.19 0.36 -7.72
N SER A 569 -8.38 0.04 -6.73
CA SER A 569 -8.79 -0.55 -5.45
C SER A 569 -8.70 0.49 -4.34
N ARG A 570 -9.58 0.42 -3.35
CA ARG A 570 -9.54 1.27 -2.15
C ARG A 570 -9.49 0.37 -0.91
N PRO A 571 -8.38 -0.31 -0.64
CA PRO A 571 -8.32 -1.27 0.46
C PRO A 571 -8.50 -0.62 1.85
N ASP A 572 -8.14 0.67 1.99
CA ASP A 572 -8.16 1.35 3.29
C ASP A 572 -9.47 2.03 3.67
N ARG A 573 -10.48 2.10 2.76
CA ARG A 573 -11.77 2.76 3.02
C ARG A 573 -12.93 1.81 3.27
N SER A 574 -12.68 0.50 3.31
CA SER A 574 -13.72 -0.42 3.77
C SER A 574 -13.92 -0.21 5.29
N ALA A 575 -15.19 -0.02 5.70
CA ALA A 575 -15.55 0.01 7.11
C ALA A 575 -14.94 -1.21 7.84
N PRO A 576 -14.60 -1.10 9.14
CA PRO A 576 -14.07 -2.20 9.93
C PRO A 576 -14.92 -3.46 9.75
N MET A 577 -14.30 -4.65 9.82
CA MET A 577 -14.95 -5.91 9.46
C MET A 577 -16.23 -6.17 10.25
N VAL A 578 -16.20 -5.95 11.59
CA VAL A 578 -17.37 -6.13 12.45
C VAL A 578 -18.48 -5.15 12.07
N ASP A 579 -18.14 -3.92 11.68
CA ASP A 579 -19.12 -2.92 11.21
C ASP A 579 -19.80 -3.35 9.92
N ARG A 580 -19.02 -3.84 8.96
CA ARG A 580 -19.54 -4.40 7.70
C ARG A 580 -20.44 -5.59 7.95
N ALA A 581 -20.03 -6.47 8.86
CA ALA A 581 -20.79 -7.65 9.24
C ALA A 581 -22.12 -7.25 9.89
N LEU A 582 -22.14 -6.32 10.83
CA LEU A 582 -23.37 -5.85 11.47
C LEU A 582 -24.32 -5.19 10.47
N HIS A 583 -23.81 -4.40 9.52
CA HIS A 583 -24.63 -3.83 8.44
C HIS A 583 -25.17 -4.89 7.47
N ALA A 584 -24.38 -5.94 7.19
CA ALA A 584 -24.84 -7.03 6.37
C ALA A 584 -25.94 -7.86 7.05
N VAL A 585 -25.75 -8.19 8.34
CA VAL A 585 -26.75 -8.85 9.17
C VAL A 585 -28.04 -8.03 9.24
N TYR A 586 -27.93 -6.71 9.42
CA TYR A 586 -29.08 -5.82 9.43
C TYR A 586 -29.87 -5.89 8.11
N ARG A 587 -29.19 -5.85 6.97
CA ARG A 587 -29.84 -5.98 5.64
C ARG A 587 -30.50 -7.34 5.45
N VAL A 588 -29.82 -8.41 5.85
CA VAL A 588 -30.38 -9.76 5.74
C VAL A 588 -31.66 -9.88 6.61
N LEU A 589 -31.63 -9.36 7.83
CA LEU A 589 -32.82 -9.36 8.71
C LEU A 589 -33.96 -8.50 8.15
N GLN A 590 -33.66 -7.36 7.52
CA GLN A 590 -34.69 -6.55 6.83
C GLN A 590 -35.36 -7.32 5.69
N GLN A 591 -34.57 -8.02 4.88
CA GLN A 591 -35.09 -8.83 3.77
C GLN A 591 -35.98 -9.98 4.29
N LEU A 592 -35.54 -10.65 5.36
CA LEU A 592 -36.27 -11.76 5.96
C LEU A 592 -37.55 -11.32 6.66
N THR A 593 -37.62 -10.10 7.20
CA THR A 593 -38.82 -9.55 7.85
C THR A 593 -39.76 -8.83 6.88
N GLY A 594 -39.46 -8.84 5.58
CA GLY A 594 -40.34 -8.26 4.52
C GLY A 594 -40.38 -6.72 4.50
N ARG A 595 -39.42 -6.04 5.15
CA ARG A 595 -39.28 -4.59 5.14
C ARG A 595 -38.20 -4.15 4.16
N THR A 596 -38.46 -4.34 2.87
CA THR A 596 -37.70 -3.61 1.84
C THR A 596 -38.25 -2.21 1.76
N THR A 597 -37.46 -1.21 2.18
CA THR A 597 -37.71 0.21 1.89
C THR A 597 -37.46 0.47 0.42
#